data_cb08d099deea07a6b4956a735312b4a2
#
_entry.id   cb08d099deea07a6b4956a735312b4a2
#
_cell.length_a   1.000
_cell.length_b   1.000
_cell.length_c   1.000
_cell.angle_alpha   90.00
_cell.angle_beta   90.00
_cell.angle_gamma   90.00
#
_symmetry.space_group_name_H-M   'P 1'
#
loop_
_entity.id
_entity.type
_entity.pdbx_description
1 polymer ?
#
loop_
_entity_poly.entity_id
_entity_poly.type
_entity_poly.pdbx_seq_one_letter_code
_entity_poly.pdbx_strand_id
1 'polypeptide(L)'
;MGIAMARSTFTILLGGALSVTSRLSEQLSGSRFVAADGGMRHARLLGVVPDVWVGDFDSTEDALLSDFASVPREPYPAAKAATDGEIAVEAALSRGADRLIFAGALGGSRSDHAFLHLLQAAALAERGLSVLMTSGEEEAYPLLAGALDLDLPKGCLFSVLGLTELTGLSIVNARYPLDDFTLPFGSSRTVSNVAEGPLRFSLKSGRAIVLARPYDLSGA
;
A
#
# COMPACT_ATOMS: atom_id res chain seq x y z
N MET A 1 31.15 10.13 4.06
CA MET A 1 29.95 10.18 4.91
C MET A 1 28.83 10.71 4.04
N GLY A 2 28.10 9.80 3.35
CA GLY A 2 27.00 10.17 2.45
C GLY A 2 25.82 10.65 3.29
N ILE A 3 25.37 11.87 3.04
CA ILE A 3 24.10 12.37 3.57
C ILE A 3 23.03 11.47 2.94
N ALA A 4 22.38 10.63 3.75
CA ALA A 4 21.18 9.91 3.32
C ALA A 4 20.17 11.00 2.91
N MET A 5 19.91 11.14 1.62
CA MET A 5 18.86 12.03 1.14
C MET A 5 17.55 11.57 1.79
N ALA A 6 16.82 12.50 2.41
CA ALA A 6 15.52 12.21 3.00
C ALA A 6 14.63 11.62 1.90
N ARG A 7 14.04 10.45 2.14
CA ARG A 7 13.15 9.80 1.16
C ARG A 7 11.97 10.71 0.87
N SER A 8 11.70 10.95 -0.42
CA SER A 8 10.53 11.71 -0.86
C SER A 8 9.31 10.79 -0.86
N THR A 9 8.57 10.80 0.25
CA THR A 9 7.37 9.97 0.41
C THR A 9 6.16 10.66 -0.19
N PHE A 10 5.43 9.95 -1.05
CA PHE A 10 4.13 10.38 -1.55
C PHE A 10 3.04 9.39 -1.17
N THR A 11 1.91 9.92 -0.71
CA THR A 11 0.70 9.16 -0.46
C THR A 11 -0.28 9.36 -1.61
N ILE A 12 -0.66 8.26 -2.25
CA ILE A 12 -1.71 8.21 -3.26
C ILE A 12 -3.04 7.93 -2.55
N LEU A 13 -3.97 8.88 -2.59
CA LEU A 13 -5.31 8.72 -2.04
C LEU A 13 -6.19 8.05 -3.09
N LEU A 14 -6.63 6.82 -2.82
CA LEU A 14 -7.43 5.97 -3.70
C LEU A 14 -8.87 5.84 -3.19
N GLY A 15 -9.78 5.39 -4.04
CA GLY A 15 -11.22 5.38 -3.77
C GLY A 15 -11.74 4.24 -2.88
N GLY A 16 -10.89 3.34 -2.33
CA GLY A 16 -11.32 2.26 -1.44
C GLY A 16 -11.66 2.70 -0.01
N ALA A 17 -11.78 1.74 0.90
CA ALA A 17 -12.03 2.04 2.32
C ALA A 17 -10.79 2.64 2.99
N LEU A 18 -11.00 3.58 3.91
CA LEU A 18 -9.93 4.16 4.74
C LEU A 18 -10.48 4.52 6.12
N SER A 19 -9.85 3.96 7.16
CA SER A 19 -10.10 4.26 8.57
C SER A 19 -8.93 5.06 9.14
N VAL A 20 -9.22 6.17 9.83
CA VAL A 20 -8.16 6.98 10.47
C VAL A 20 -7.74 6.29 11.78
N THR A 21 -6.51 5.83 11.82
CA THR A 21 -5.90 5.19 12.99
C THR A 21 -4.61 5.92 13.36
N SER A 22 -4.11 5.70 14.59
CA SER A 22 -2.81 6.25 15.00
C SER A 22 -1.69 5.79 14.10
N ARG A 23 -1.68 4.51 13.75
CA ARG A 23 -0.67 3.90 12.88
C ARG A 23 -0.71 4.49 11.46
N LEU A 24 -1.92 4.71 10.90
CA LEU A 24 -2.06 5.41 9.63
C LEU A 24 -1.47 6.83 9.72
N SER A 25 -1.80 7.58 10.76
CA SER A 25 -1.31 8.96 10.94
C SER A 25 0.22 9.02 11.02
N GLU A 26 0.84 8.06 11.72
CA GLU A 26 2.30 7.92 11.78
C GLU A 26 2.91 7.59 10.42
N GLN A 27 2.32 6.65 9.67
CA GLN A 27 2.77 6.25 8.33
C GLN A 27 2.73 7.40 7.33
N LEU A 28 1.69 8.26 7.41
CA LEU A 28 1.49 9.39 6.52
C LEU A 28 2.29 10.64 6.91
N SER A 29 2.92 10.65 8.10
CA SER A 29 3.66 11.80 8.61
C SER A 29 4.78 12.21 7.66
N GLY A 30 4.82 13.51 7.29
CA GLY A 30 5.81 14.06 6.37
C GLY A 30 5.63 13.65 4.90
N SER A 31 4.53 12.98 4.56
CA SER A 31 4.22 12.64 3.18
C SER A 31 3.63 13.81 2.41
N ARG A 32 3.89 13.86 1.10
CA ARG A 32 3.14 14.66 0.13
C ARG A 32 1.99 13.83 -0.41
N PHE A 33 0.96 14.46 -0.95
CA PHE A 33 -0.27 13.76 -1.33
C PHE A 33 -0.63 13.97 -2.79
N VAL A 34 -1.06 12.91 -3.45
CA VAL A 34 -1.71 12.93 -4.77
C VAL A 34 -3.07 12.25 -4.61
N ALA A 35 -4.14 12.92 -5.04
CA ALA A 35 -5.47 12.32 -5.02
C ALA A 35 -5.84 11.77 -6.40
N ALA A 36 -6.38 10.55 -6.42
CA ALA A 36 -6.90 9.89 -7.60
C ALA A 36 -8.43 9.89 -7.57
N ASP A 37 -9.07 10.63 -8.46
CA ASP A 37 -10.52 10.73 -8.62
C ASP A 37 -11.27 10.84 -7.27
N GLY A 38 -12.24 9.96 -6.99
CA GLY A 38 -12.99 9.91 -5.72
C GLY A 38 -12.15 9.68 -4.46
N GLY A 39 -10.84 9.36 -4.58
CA GLY A 39 -9.90 9.31 -3.46
C GLY A 39 -9.70 10.65 -2.76
N MET A 40 -10.05 11.78 -3.41
CA MET A 40 -10.00 13.11 -2.81
C MET A 40 -10.85 13.24 -1.53
N ARG A 41 -11.92 12.46 -1.37
CA ARG A 41 -12.70 12.43 -0.12
C ARG A 41 -11.86 12.09 1.11
N HIS A 42 -10.77 11.32 0.93
CA HIS A 42 -9.85 10.99 2.01
C HIS A 42 -8.94 12.15 2.41
N ALA A 43 -8.69 13.09 1.51
CA ALA A 43 -7.99 14.34 1.86
C ALA A 43 -8.77 15.13 2.91
N ARG A 44 -10.13 15.22 2.74
CA ARG A 44 -11.01 15.83 3.74
C ARG A 44 -10.97 15.05 5.06
N LEU A 45 -11.06 13.71 5.00
CA LEU A 45 -11.03 12.84 6.18
C LEU A 45 -9.72 12.99 6.98
N LEU A 46 -8.58 13.09 6.28
CA LEU A 46 -7.25 13.19 6.87
C LEU A 46 -6.85 14.62 7.24
N GLY A 47 -7.59 15.63 6.80
CA GLY A 47 -7.25 17.04 7.00
C GLY A 47 -6.01 17.49 6.23
N VAL A 48 -5.76 16.91 5.05
CA VAL A 48 -4.59 17.21 4.21
C VAL A 48 -4.98 17.88 2.90
N VAL A 49 -4.04 18.60 2.28
CA VAL A 49 -4.22 19.23 0.98
C VAL A 49 -3.27 18.55 -0.01
N PRO A 50 -3.79 17.82 -1.02
CA PRO A 50 -2.95 17.20 -2.04
C PRO A 50 -2.24 18.22 -2.93
N ASP A 51 -1.03 17.84 -3.41
CA ASP A 51 -0.27 18.62 -4.37
C ASP A 51 -0.96 18.68 -5.74
N VAL A 52 -1.70 17.62 -6.07
CA VAL A 52 -2.44 17.48 -7.32
C VAL A 52 -3.59 16.49 -7.16
N TRP A 53 -4.65 16.72 -7.91
CA TRP A 53 -5.82 15.86 -8.04
C TRP A 53 -5.96 15.42 -9.49
N VAL A 54 -5.83 14.12 -9.74
CA VAL A 54 -5.94 13.52 -11.07
C VAL A 54 -7.26 12.76 -11.22
N GLY A 55 -7.87 12.77 -12.38
CA GLY A 55 -9.13 12.08 -12.65
C GLY A 55 -9.87 12.63 -13.85
N ASP A 56 -11.07 12.10 -14.14
CA ASP A 56 -11.98 12.65 -15.16
C ASP A 56 -13.00 13.62 -14.58
N PHE A 57 -13.19 13.58 -13.26
CA PHE A 57 -14.07 14.46 -12.47
C PHE A 57 -15.57 14.37 -12.81
N ASP A 58 -15.99 13.40 -13.63
CA ASP A 58 -17.36 13.29 -14.16
C ASP A 58 -18.40 12.92 -13.09
N SER A 59 -17.99 12.23 -12.03
CA SER A 59 -18.81 11.82 -10.89
C SER A 59 -18.49 12.56 -9.59
N THR A 60 -17.69 13.63 -9.67
CA THR A 60 -17.22 14.34 -8.47
C THR A 60 -18.29 15.27 -7.91
N GLU A 61 -18.55 15.19 -6.60
CA GLU A 61 -19.50 16.06 -5.90
C GLU A 61 -19.04 17.53 -5.91
N ASP A 62 -19.97 18.47 -6.19
CA ASP A 62 -19.69 19.92 -6.21
C ASP A 62 -19.09 20.44 -4.90
N ALA A 63 -19.51 19.88 -3.76
CA ALA A 63 -18.96 20.22 -2.45
C ALA A 63 -17.47 19.87 -2.37
N LEU A 64 -17.04 18.74 -2.92
CA LEU A 64 -15.65 18.33 -2.93
C LEU A 64 -14.81 19.22 -3.87
N LEU A 65 -15.37 19.57 -5.03
CA LEU A 65 -14.74 20.51 -5.97
C LEU A 65 -14.55 21.90 -5.35
N SER A 66 -15.51 22.36 -4.53
CA SER A 66 -15.45 23.64 -3.83
C SER A 66 -14.43 23.65 -2.71
N ASP A 67 -14.43 22.61 -1.84
CA ASP A 67 -13.52 22.51 -0.69
C ASP A 67 -12.05 22.47 -1.12
N PHE A 68 -11.77 21.87 -2.27
CA PHE A 68 -10.42 21.72 -2.81
C PHE A 68 -10.19 22.54 -4.09
N ALA A 69 -10.86 23.67 -4.22
CA ALA A 69 -10.74 24.55 -5.40
C ALA A 69 -9.31 25.05 -5.66
N SER A 70 -8.48 25.14 -4.61
CA SER A 70 -7.07 25.56 -4.71
C SER A 70 -6.12 24.45 -5.13
N VAL A 71 -6.55 23.17 -5.12
CA VAL A 71 -5.71 22.05 -5.51
C VAL A 71 -5.62 21.99 -7.04
N PRO A 72 -4.40 21.96 -7.61
CA PRO A 72 -4.22 21.79 -9.05
C PRO A 72 -4.90 20.51 -9.53
N ARG A 73 -5.68 20.61 -10.62
CA ARG A 73 -6.36 19.48 -11.25
C ARG A 73 -5.66 19.11 -12.54
N GLU A 74 -5.40 17.82 -12.72
CA GLU A 74 -4.90 17.25 -13.98
C GLU A 74 -5.99 16.35 -14.54
N PRO A 75 -6.82 16.87 -15.48
CA PRO A 75 -7.90 16.09 -16.06
C PRO A 75 -7.37 15.08 -17.08
N TYR A 76 -7.92 13.89 -17.04
CA TYR A 76 -7.65 12.81 -17.98
C TYR A 76 -8.98 12.28 -18.53
N PRO A 77 -9.08 11.96 -19.84
CA PRO A 77 -10.30 11.39 -20.41
C PRO A 77 -10.69 10.06 -19.74
N ALA A 78 -12.00 9.82 -19.53
CA ALA A 78 -12.49 8.53 -19.03
C ALA A 78 -12.06 7.35 -19.93
N ALA A 79 -12.01 7.56 -21.25
CA ALA A 79 -11.53 6.59 -22.24
C ALA A 79 -10.00 6.60 -22.36
N LYS A 80 -9.30 6.26 -21.28
CA LYS A 80 -7.83 6.15 -21.25
C LYS A 80 -7.38 4.70 -21.02
N ALA A 81 -6.13 4.39 -21.39
CA ALA A 81 -5.56 3.05 -21.22
C ALA A 81 -5.04 2.77 -19.79
N ALA A 82 -5.12 3.73 -18.87
CA ALA A 82 -4.63 3.64 -17.50
C ALA A 82 -5.71 4.01 -16.49
N THR A 83 -5.68 3.40 -15.31
CA THR A 83 -6.55 3.78 -14.19
C THR A 83 -6.11 5.09 -13.55
N ASP A 84 -7.00 5.77 -12.81
CA ASP A 84 -6.66 6.99 -12.08
C ASP A 84 -5.55 6.74 -11.04
N GLY A 85 -5.54 5.55 -10.45
CA GLY A 85 -4.48 5.12 -9.55
C GLY A 85 -3.11 5.04 -10.23
N GLU A 86 -3.03 4.50 -11.45
CA GLU A 86 -1.78 4.46 -12.23
C GLU A 86 -1.31 5.87 -12.60
N ILE A 87 -2.23 6.75 -13.00
CA ILE A 87 -1.91 8.14 -13.31
C ILE A 87 -1.41 8.88 -12.07
N ALA A 88 -2.04 8.67 -10.92
CA ALA A 88 -1.61 9.27 -9.66
C ALA A 88 -0.20 8.80 -9.24
N VAL A 89 0.14 7.53 -9.49
CA VAL A 89 1.50 7.01 -9.29
C VAL A 89 2.49 7.74 -10.19
N GLU A 90 2.22 7.86 -11.49
CA GLU A 90 3.12 8.56 -12.42
C GLU A 90 3.24 10.05 -12.06
N ALA A 91 2.16 10.69 -11.59
CA ALA A 91 2.19 12.05 -11.08
C ALA A 91 3.09 12.20 -9.84
N ALA A 92 3.10 11.23 -8.93
CA ALA A 92 4.00 11.20 -7.78
C ALA A 92 5.47 10.95 -8.20
N LEU A 93 5.71 9.99 -9.09
CA LEU A 93 7.05 9.66 -9.60
C LEU A 93 7.69 10.83 -10.34
N SER A 94 6.93 11.53 -11.19
CA SER A 94 7.40 12.74 -11.90
C SER A 94 7.77 13.88 -10.95
N ARG A 95 7.23 13.87 -9.72
CA ARG A 95 7.53 14.82 -8.64
C ARG A 95 8.63 14.33 -7.69
N GLY A 96 9.29 13.21 -8.04
CA GLY A 96 10.47 12.69 -7.35
C GLY A 96 10.16 11.74 -6.19
N ALA A 97 9.02 11.06 -6.21
CA ALA A 97 8.72 10.02 -5.22
C ALA A 97 9.73 8.86 -5.32
N ASP A 98 10.28 8.45 -4.20
CA ASP A 98 11.09 7.23 -4.03
C ASP A 98 10.43 6.23 -3.04
N ARG A 99 9.41 6.70 -2.32
CA ARG A 99 8.53 5.89 -1.48
C ARG A 99 7.08 6.25 -1.76
N LEU A 100 6.25 5.23 -1.94
CA LEU A 100 4.81 5.37 -2.19
C LEU A 100 4.00 4.73 -1.07
N ILE A 101 2.94 5.43 -0.64
CA ILE A 101 1.92 4.88 0.26
C ILE A 101 0.59 4.94 -0.49
N PHE A 102 -0.07 3.80 -0.66
CA PHE A 102 -1.39 3.71 -1.28
C PHE A 102 -2.44 3.68 -0.16
N ALA A 103 -3.07 4.81 0.11
CA ALA A 103 -4.11 4.95 1.13
C ALA A 103 -5.50 4.77 0.49
N GLY A 104 -6.33 3.87 1.04
CA GLY A 104 -7.61 3.49 0.46
C GLY A 104 -7.47 2.53 -0.74
N ALA A 105 -6.40 1.73 -0.77
CA ALA A 105 -6.14 0.75 -1.82
C ALA A 105 -6.71 -0.63 -1.51
N LEU A 106 -6.96 -0.93 -0.23
CA LEU A 106 -7.44 -2.22 0.25
C LEU A 106 -8.93 -2.11 0.62
N GLY A 107 -9.68 -3.20 0.38
CA GLY A 107 -11.12 -3.24 0.69
C GLY A 107 -11.98 -2.34 -0.20
N GLY A 108 -13.26 -2.17 0.21
CA GLY A 108 -14.26 -1.43 -0.56
C GLY A 108 -15.06 -2.32 -1.51
N SER A 109 -15.89 -1.72 -2.38
CA SER A 109 -16.80 -2.43 -3.29
C SER A 109 -16.14 -2.94 -4.57
N ARG A 110 -14.89 -2.55 -4.86
CA ARG A 110 -14.15 -2.85 -6.09
C ARG A 110 -12.97 -3.78 -5.79
N SER A 111 -13.25 -5.08 -5.66
CA SER A 111 -12.21 -6.10 -5.45
C SER A 111 -11.22 -6.23 -6.61
N ASP A 112 -11.66 -5.92 -7.84
CA ASP A 112 -10.80 -5.84 -9.01
C ASP A 112 -9.74 -4.74 -8.88
N HIS A 113 -10.11 -3.55 -8.40
CA HIS A 113 -9.16 -2.47 -8.12
C HIS A 113 -8.22 -2.81 -6.97
N ALA A 114 -8.75 -3.36 -5.87
CA ALA A 114 -7.90 -3.78 -4.75
C ALA A 114 -6.84 -4.80 -5.19
N PHE A 115 -7.24 -5.79 -5.99
CA PHE A 115 -6.31 -6.78 -6.53
C PHE A 115 -5.28 -6.16 -7.50
N LEU A 116 -5.73 -5.27 -8.40
CA LEU A 116 -4.83 -4.55 -9.30
C LEU A 116 -3.78 -3.74 -8.53
N HIS A 117 -4.17 -3.06 -7.45
CA HIS A 117 -3.23 -2.28 -6.63
C HIS A 117 -2.18 -3.18 -5.95
N LEU A 118 -2.52 -4.40 -5.52
CA LEU A 118 -1.54 -5.37 -5.01
C LEU A 118 -0.51 -5.75 -6.08
N LEU A 119 -0.96 -6.01 -7.31
CA LEU A 119 -0.06 -6.31 -8.44
C LEU A 119 0.82 -5.10 -8.78
N GLN A 120 0.25 -3.90 -8.81
CA GLN A 120 0.97 -2.65 -9.07
C GLN A 120 2.02 -2.37 -8.00
N ALA A 121 1.69 -2.59 -6.72
CA ALA A 121 2.65 -2.44 -5.62
C ALA A 121 3.85 -3.38 -5.78
N ALA A 122 3.62 -4.64 -6.15
CA ALA A 122 4.69 -5.60 -6.42
C ALA A 122 5.56 -5.16 -7.60
N ALA A 123 4.95 -4.72 -8.71
CA ALA A 123 5.66 -4.24 -9.89
C ALA A 123 6.50 -2.98 -9.61
N LEU A 124 5.99 -2.05 -8.79
CA LEU A 124 6.74 -0.86 -8.38
C LEU A 124 7.92 -1.22 -7.46
N ALA A 125 7.73 -2.20 -6.57
CA ALA A 125 8.81 -2.70 -5.73
C ALA A 125 9.92 -3.36 -6.56
N GLU A 126 9.61 -4.08 -7.63
CA GLU A 126 10.60 -4.62 -8.59
C GLU A 126 11.42 -3.51 -9.28
N ARG A 127 10.84 -2.32 -9.43
CA ARG A 127 11.56 -1.12 -9.93
C ARG A 127 12.43 -0.45 -8.87
N GLY A 128 12.48 -1.00 -7.64
CA GLY A 128 13.28 -0.49 -6.53
C GLY A 128 12.57 0.54 -5.65
N LEU A 129 11.27 0.76 -5.84
CA LEU A 129 10.49 1.69 -5.02
C LEU A 129 10.06 1.02 -3.70
N SER A 130 10.06 1.80 -2.60
CA SER A 130 9.44 1.37 -1.36
C SER A 130 7.93 1.59 -1.44
N VAL A 131 7.13 0.55 -1.28
CA VAL A 131 5.67 0.64 -1.39
C VAL A 131 5.01 0.07 -0.14
N LEU A 132 4.05 0.83 0.41
CA LEU A 132 3.11 0.41 1.44
C LEU A 132 1.70 0.64 0.92
N MET A 133 0.81 -0.31 1.13
CA MET A 133 -0.63 -0.11 0.93
C MET A 133 -1.33 -0.15 2.28
N THR A 134 -2.33 0.69 2.49
CA THR A 134 -3.06 0.72 3.75
C THR A 134 -4.53 1.13 3.58
N SER A 135 -5.38 0.51 4.39
CA SER A 135 -6.76 0.97 4.65
C SER A 135 -6.89 1.63 6.04
N GLY A 136 -5.78 1.76 6.77
CA GLY A 136 -5.76 2.13 8.18
C GLY A 136 -5.91 0.93 9.11
N GLU A 137 -6.66 -0.08 8.73
CA GLU A 137 -6.87 -1.33 9.49
C GLU A 137 -6.06 -2.50 8.92
N GLU A 138 -5.88 -2.53 7.60
CA GLU A 138 -5.06 -3.51 6.89
C GLU A 138 -3.88 -2.82 6.23
N GLU A 139 -2.77 -3.53 6.15
CA GLU A 139 -1.54 -3.08 5.50
C GLU A 139 -1.03 -4.17 4.56
N ALA A 140 -0.51 -3.77 3.41
CA ALA A 140 0.09 -4.71 2.48
C ALA A 140 1.48 -4.24 2.05
N TYR A 141 2.43 -5.17 2.06
CA TYR A 141 3.84 -4.94 1.78
C TYR A 141 4.30 -5.90 0.70
N PRO A 142 4.88 -5.41 -0.42
CA PRO A 142 5.55 -6.29 -1.37
C PRO A 142 6.72 -7.03 -0.71
N LEU A 143 6.81 -8.34 -0.95
CA LEU A 143 7.93 -9.17 -0.57
C LEU A 143 8.56 -9.77 -1.84
N LEU A 144 9.77 -9.33 -2.12
CA LEU A 144 10.59 -9.78 -3.24
C LEU A 144 11.83 -10.53 -2.72
N ALA A 145 12.68 -11.02 -3.62
CA ALA A 145 13.95 -11.60 -3.22
C ALA A 145 14.77 -10.62 -2.36
N GLY A 146 15.21 -11.09 -1.19
CA GLY A 146 15.88 -10.28 -0.17
C GLY A 146 15.23 -10.42 1.20
N ALA A 147 15.25 -9.35 2.00
CA ALA A 147 14.69 -9.30 3.34
C ALA A 147 13.66 -8.17 3.49
N LEU A 148 12.65 -8.43 4.31
CA LEU A 148 11.64 -7.45 4.73
C LEU A 148 11.48 -7.57 6.25
N ASP A 149 11.68 -6.46 6.96
CA ASP A 149 11.44 -6.37 8.39
C ASP A 149 10.18 -5.54 8.64
N LEU A 150 9.25 -6.06 9.45
CA LEU A 150 8.00 -5.39 9.81
C LEU A 150 7.83 -5.32 11.33
N ASP A 151 7.61 -4.12 11.84
CA ASP A 151 7.23 -3.91 13.23
C ASP A 151 5.70 -3.93 13.34
N LEU A 152 5.17 -5.10 13.71
CA LEU A 152 3.76 -5.36 13.89
C LEU A 152 3.46 -5.67 15.35
N PRO A 153 2.27 -5.30 15.87
CA PRO A 153 1.87 -5.66 17.22
C PRO A 153 1.89 -7.16 17.45
N LYS A 154 2.43 -7.59 18.60
CA LYS A 154 2.36 -9.00 19.00
C LYS A 154 0.90 -9.46 19.07
N GLY A 155 0.62 -10.63 18.55
CA GLY A 155 -0.72 -11.24 18.49
C GLY A 155 -1.53 -10.85 17.25
N CYS A 156 -1.08 -9.89 16.43
CA CYS A 156 -1.80 -9.52 15.23
C CYS A 156 -1.70 -10.58 14.13
N LEU A 157 -2.72 -10.66 13.30
CA LEU A 157 -2.77 -11.56 12.16
C LEU A 157 -2.00 -10.99 10.96
N PHE A 158 -1.34 -11.89 10.24
CA PHE A 158 -0.76 -11.60 8.92
C PHE A 158 -0.80 -12.84 8.02
N SER A 159 -0.68 -12.59 6.72
CA SER A 159 -0.61 -13.63 5.68
C SER A 159 0.50 -13.29 4.69
N VAL A 160 1.18 -14.32 4.17
CA VAL A 160 2.06 -14.18 3.00
C VAL A 160 1.34 -14.78 1.81
N LEU A 161 1.01 -13.94 0.83
CA LEU A 161 0.27 -14.33 -0.38
C LEU A 161 1.24 -14.39 -1.55
N GLY A 162 1.59 -15.61 -1.99
CA GLY A 162 2.46 -15.80 -3.16
C GLY A 162 1.76 -15.38 -4.45
N LEU A 163 2.34 -14.45 -5.18
CA LEU A 163 1.94 -14.08 -6.54
C LEU A 163 2.59 -15.01 -7.58
N THR A 164 3.62 -15.71 -7.16
CA THR A 164 4.30 -16.81 -7.87
C THR A 164 4.60 -17.91 -6.87
N GLU A 165 5.22 -19.02 -7.30
CA GLU A 165 5.93 -19.89 -6.38
C GLU A 165 7.01 -19.10 -5.64
N LEU A 166 7.17 -19.34 -4.33
CA LEU A 166 8.21 -18.72 -3.49
C LEU A 166 9.24 -19.75 -3.10
N THR A 167 10.52 -19.50 -3.37
CA THR A 167 11.61 -20.39 -2.99
C THR A 167 12.45 -19.76 -1.88
N GLY A 168 12.77 -20.56 -0.86
CA GLY A 168 13.60 -20.10 0.25
C GLY A 168 12.92 -19.05 1.13
N LEU A 169 11.61 -19.19 1.33
CA LEU A 169 10.86 -18.35 2.24
C LEU A 169 11.20 -18.71 3.69
N SER A 170 11.70 -17.73 4.45
CA SER A 170 11.83 -17.84 5.90
C SER A 170 11.01 -16.75 6.59
N ILE A 171 10.38 -17.10 7.71
CA ILE A 171 9.56 -16.21 8.54
C ILE A 171 10.00 -16.39 9.98
N VAL A 172 10.50 -15.32 10.60
CA VAL A 172 11.00 -15.32 11.98
C VAL A 172 10.07 -14.49 12.86
N ASN A 173 9.95 -14.86 14.14
CA ASN A 173 9.07 -14.26 15.15
C ASN A 173 7.58 -14.36 14.80
N ALA A 174 7.19 -15.45 14.15
CA ALA A 174 5.81 -15.82 13.89
C ALA A 174 5.43 -17.08 14.67
N ARG A 175 4.15 -17.28 14.96
CA ARG A 175 3.65 -18.50 15.62
C ARG A 175 3.91 -19.74 14.79
N TYR A 176 3.82 -19.62 13.47
CA TYR A 176 4.15 -20.67 12.51
C TYR A 176 5.36 -20.21 11.68
N PRO A 177 6.60 -20.32 12.26
CA PRO A 177 7.79 -19.90 11.56
C PRO A 177 8.09 -20.81 10.38
N LEU A 178 8.81 -20.31 9.40
CA LEU A 178 9.31 -21.06 8.27
C LEU A 178 10.82 -20.83 8.14
N ASP A 179 11.51 -21.85 7.64
CA ASP A 179 12.93 -21.80 7.34
C ASP A 179 13.19 -22.43 5.98
N ASP A 180 13.74 -21.64 5.06
CA ASP A 180 14.10 -22.02 3.69
C ASP A 180 13.01 -22.82 2.94
N PHE A 181 11.76 -22.45 3.14
CA PHE A 181 10.59 -23.19 2.67
C PHE A 181 10.24 -22.83 1.22
N THR A 182 9.87 -23.84 0.42
CA THR A 182 9.26 -23.61 -0.90
C THR A 182 7.74 -23.60 -0.78
N LEU A 183 7.12 -22.44 -1.04
CA LEU A 183 5.67 -22.28 -1.04
C LEU A 183 5.14 -22.36 -2.47
N PRO A 184 4.36 -23.40 -2.82
CA PRO A 184 3.75 -23.52 -4.14
C PRO A 184 2.77 -22.34 -4.40
N PHE A 185 2.65 -21.94 -5.66
CA PHE A 185 1.64 -20.94 -6.06
C PHE A 185 0.24 -21.43 -5.69
N GLY A 186 -0.58 -20.53 -5.10
CA GLY A 186 -1.94 -20.84 -4.65
C GLY A 186 -2.03 -21.60 -3.32
N SER A 187 -0.89 -21.84 -2.63
CA SER A 187 -0.90 -22.48 -1.31
C SER A 187 -1.48 -21.56 -0.23
N SER A 188 -2.32 -22.12 0.64
CA SER A 188 -2.86 -21.43 1.83
C SER A 188 -1.99 -21.58 3.09
N ARG A 189 -0.83 -22.22 2.99
CA ARG A 189 0.06 -22.58 4.13
C ARG A 189 0.46 -21.37 4.99
N THR A 190 0.54 -20.21 4.42
CA THR A 190 1.01 -18.97 5.05
C THR A 190 -0.09 -17.95 5.34
N VAL A 191 -1.36 -18.40 5.24
CA VAL A 191 -2.52 -17.57 5.56
C VAL A 191 -2.83 -17.64 7.06
N SER A 192 -3.20 -16.50 7.64
CA SER A 192 -3.60 -16.36 9.06
C SER A 192 -2.51 -16.81 10.05
N ASN A 193 -1.27 -16.41 9.81
CA ASN A 193 -0.20 -16.52 10.78
C ASN A 193 -0.30 -15.39 11.83
N VAL A 194 0.41 -15.52 12.94
CA VAL A 194 0.38 -14.59 14.07
C VAL A 194 1.76 -14.04 14.33
N ALA A 195 1.87 -12.71 14.50
CA ALA A 195 3.10 -12.07 14.91
C ALA A 195 3.39 -12.33 16.41
N GLU A 196 4.58 -12.83 16.73
CA GLU A 196 5.03 -13.03 18.12
C GLU A 196 6.03 -11.95 18.57
N GLY A 197 6.34 -11.01 17.68
CA GLY A 197 7.25 -9.88 17.86
C GLY A 197 7.54 -9.24 16.50
N PRO A 198 8.57 -8.38 16.39
CA PRO A 198 9.00 -7.83 15.10
C PRO A 198 9.30 -8.95 14.12
N LEU A 199 8.58 -8.94 13.00
CA LEU A 199 8.67 -10.00 11.99
C LEU A 199 9.86 -9.74 11.06
N ARG A 200 10.55 -10.81 10.71
CA ARG A 200 11.53 -10.80 9.63
C ARG A 200 11.20 -11.86 8.61
N PHE A 201 11.09 -11.42 7.36
CA PHE A 201 10.94 -12.27 6.20
C PHE A 201 12.24 -12.29 5.40
N SER A 202 12.59 -13.45 4.84
CA SER A 202 13.57 -13.54 3.77
C SER A 202 13.06 -14.44 2.65
N LEU A 203 13.42 -14.11 1.41
CA LEU A 203 12.98 -14.82 0.22
C LEU A 203 14.14 -14.91 -0.77
N LYS A 204 14.41 -16.10 -1.32
CA LYS A 204 15.44 -16.29 -2.35
C LYS A 204 14.93 -15.92 -3.73
N SER A 205 13.72 -16.36 -4.07
CA SER A 205 13.09 -16.03 -5.35
C SER A 205 11.56 -16.09 -5.27
N GLY A 206 10.90 -15.36 -6.15
CA GLY A 206 9.46 -15.24 -6.23
C GLY A 206 8.95 -13.83 -5.88
N ARG A 207 7.65 -13.68 -5.92
CA ARG A 207 6.92 -12.44 -5.60
C ARG A 207 5.78 -12.75 -4.66
N ALA A 208 5.64 -11.97 -3.61
CA ALA A 208 4.54 -12.10 -2.66
C ALA A 208 4.09 -10.74 -2.14
N ILE A 209 2.94 -10.74 -1.50
CA ILE A 209 2.45 -9.66 -0.65
C ILE A 209 2.35 -10.20 0.78
N VAL A 210 2.90 -9.48 1.74
CA VAL A 210 2.58 -9.65 3.15
C VAL A 210 1.39 -8.76 3.46
N LEU A 211 0.23 -9.36 3.76
CA LEU A 211 -0.97 -8.67 4.22
C LEU A 211 -1.03 -8.77 5.73
N ALA A 212 -1.07 -7.64 6.43
CA ALA A 212 -1.11 -7.57 7.89
C ALA A 212 -2.38 -6.87 8.37
N ARG A 213 -2.86 -7.27 9.55
CA ARG A 213 -4.02 -6.70 10.25
C ARG A 213 -3.60 -6.25 11.65
N PRO A 214 -2.91 -5.09 11.79
CA PRO A 214 -2.29 -4.67 13.05
C PRO A 214 -3.26 -4.53 14.23
N TYR A 215 -4.54 -4.32 13.96
CA TYR A 215 -5.60 -4.17 14.97
C TYR A 215 -6.38 -5.46 15.23
N ASP A 216 -6.16 -6.52 14.45
CA ASP A 216 -6.78 -7.84 14.67
C ASP A 216 -5.85 -8.69 15.55
N LEU A 217 -6.09 -8.66 16.86
CA LEU A 217 -5.34 -9.42 17.85
C LEU A 217 -6.01 -10.76 18.19
N SER A 218 -6.88 -11.27 17.34
CA SER A 218 -7.57 -12.56 17.55
C SER A 218 -6.61 -13.75 17.60
N GLY A 219 -5.37 -13.57 17.19
CA GLY A 219 -4.30 -14.54 17.34
C GLY A 219 -3.59 -14.52 18.71
N ALA A 220 -3.92 -13.60 19.62
CA ALA A 220 -3.25 -13.45 20.90
C ALA A 220 -3.61 -14.55 21.90
#